data_4b5b5d4505149205bd8068c3f6fc561f
#
_entry.id   4b5b5d4505149205bd8068c3f6fc561f
#
_cell.length_a   1.000
_cell.length_b   1.000
_cell.length_c   1.000
_cell.angle_alpha   90.00
_cell.angle_beta   90.00
_cell.angle_gamma   90.00
#
_symmetry.space_group_name_H-M   'P 1'
#
loop_
_entity.id
_entity.type
_entity.pdbx_description
1 polymer ?
#
loop_
_entity_poly.entity_id
_entity_poly.type
_entity_poly.pdbx_seq_one_letter_code
_entity_poly.pdbx_strand_id
1 'polypeptide(L)'
;MNLNNNDFITIGNKDESDLIIIWFHGYGSNNWSFEPTLKVINMQMNEAAYIIMPNAPLVNDKRSWYPLPTKDENNQLLEDYQGLQASVHAIDNFIDGLNLDVDMKLIIGGFSQGAALALSMSFSSRHKICGCAALSGYMPCAKIYEKHDISVMDIFMSHGYEDKAIEYDAFQKSLKFLENKTDNIITSVGNFGHTINQQVVNDLASWFGQRIK
;
A
#
# COMPACT_ATOMS: atom_id res chain seq x y z
N MET A 1 -6.57 -17.32 1.39
CA MET A 1 -5.31 -16.98 0.71
C MET A 1 -4.16 -17.58 1.49
N ASN A 2 -3.20 -18.26 0.85
CA ASN A 2 -2.01 -18.77 1.53
C ASN A 2 -0.80 -17.97 1.03
N LEU A 3 -0.31 -17.04 1.83
CA LEU A 3 0.99 -16.41 1.63
C LEU A 3 2.09 -17.41 1.97
N ASN A 4 3.10 -17.50 1.12
CA ASN A 4 4.33 -18.21 1.49
C ASN A 4 5.16 -17.28 2.38
N ASN A 5 5.21 -17.57 3.67
CA ASN A 5 5.92 -16.76 4.67
C ASN A 5 7.43 -16.64 4.42
N ASN A 6 7.98 -17.39 3.46
CA ASN A 6 9.39 -17.32 3.06
C ASN A 6 9.59 -16.66 1.68
N ASP A 7 8.53 -16.21 1.00
CA ASP A 7 8.60 -15.57 -0.32
C ASP A 7 8.53 -14.04 -0.18
N PHE A 8 9.56 -13.46 0.40
CA PHE A 8 9.73 -12.01 0.51
C PHE A 8 11.21 -11.61 0.37
N ILE A 9 11.46 -10.35 0.06
CA ILE A 9 12.78 -9.73 0.08
C ILE A 9 12.79 -8.54 1.04
N THR A 10 13.98 -8.12 1.47
CA THR A 10 14.13 -7.02 2.41
C THR A 10 15.18 -6.01 1.95
N ILE A 11 15.04 -4.77 2.42
CA ILE A 11 16.02 -3.69 2.28
C ILE A 11 16.28 -3.13 3.68
N GLY A 12 17.52 -2.79 3.97
CA GLY A 12 17.94 -2.27 5.27
C GLY A 12 18.24 -3.35 6.30
N ASN A 13 18.56 -2.93 7.52
CA ASN A 13 18.88 -3.80 8.66
C ASN A 13 17.82 -3.64 9.75
N LYS A 14 17.18 -4.74 10.13
CA LYS A 14 16.11 -4.73 11.15
C LYS A 14 16.56 -4.11 12.47
N ASP A 15 17.78 -4.45 12.90
CA ASP A 15 18.29 -4.06 14.23
C ASP A 15 18.80 -2.60 14.28
N GLU A 16 18.91 -1.94 13.13
CA GLU A 16 19.41 -0.56 12.98
C GLU A 16 18.34 0.39 12.47
N SER A 17 17.11 -0.08 12.32
CA SER A 17 16.02 0.70 11.71
C SER A 17 15.02 1.20 12.75
N ASP A 18 14.58 2.44 12.57
CA ASP A 18 13.54 3.09 13.41
C ASP A 18 12.13 2.89 12.85
N LEU A 19 12.03 2.45 11.59
CA LEU A 19 10.80 2.34 10.84
C LEU A 19 10.71 1.03 10.09
N ILE A 20 9.58 0.36 10.19
CA ILE A 20 9.25 -0.81 9.36
C ILE A 20 8.29 -0.39 8.27
N ILE A 21 8.59 -0.76 7.02
CA ILE A 21 7.72 -0.55 5.87
C ILE A 21 7.41 -1.91 5.26
N ILE A 22 6.11 -2.26 5.13
CA ILE A 22 5.70 -3.42 4.33
C ILE A 22 5.14 -2.91 3.01
N TRP A 23 5.73 -3.38 1.90
CA TRP A 23 5.42 -2.87 0.57
C TRP A 23 4.82 -3.93 -0.33
N PHE A 24 3.64 -3.63 -0.90
CA PHE A 24 2.87 -4.53 -1.75
C PHE A 24 3.02 -4.14 -3.23
N HIS A 25 3.41 -5.10 -4.05
CA HIS A 25 3.52 -4.91 -5.51
C HIS A 25 2.15 -4.88 -6.21
N GLY A 26 2.10 -4.40 -7.46
CA GLY A 26 0.89 -4.40 -8.28
C GLY A 26 0.49 -5.79 -8.81
N TYR A 27 -0.73 -5.90 -9.34
CA TYR A 27 -1.24 -7.12 -9.98
C TYR A 27 -0.31 -7.63 -11.09
N GLY A 28 -0.05 -8.93 -11.11
CA GLY A 28 0.81 -9.59 -12.10
C GLY A 28 2.30 -9.29 -11.97
N SER A 29 2.70 -8.46 -10.99
CA SER A 29 4.08 -8.09 -10.71
C SER A 29 4.69 -8.99 -9.62
N ASN A 30 5.77 -8.57 -8.99
CA ASN A 30 6.46 -9.28 -7.91
C ASN A 30 7.21 -8.31 -6.99
N ASN A 31 7.81 -8.84 -5.93
CA ASN A 31 8.55 -8.07 -4.92
C ASN A 31 9.82 -7.38 -5.46
N TRP A 32 10.42 -7.84 -6.56
CA TRP A 32 11.60 -7.20 -7.17
C TRP A 32 11.27 -5.94 -7.96
N SER A 33 10.02 -5.79 -8.41
CA SER A 33 9.64 -4.72 -9.35
C SER A 33 9.80 -3.31 -8.77
N PHE A 34 9.58 -3.14 -7.46
CA PHE A 34 9.70 -1.87 -6.76
C PHE A 34 11.00 -1.74 -5.94
N GLU A 35 11.79 -2.80 -5.83
CA GLU A 35 13.00 -2.84 -5.02
C GLU A 35 14.00 -1.72 -5.38
N PRO A 36 14.33 -1.44 -6.68
CA PRO A 36 15.26 -0.37 -7.01
C PRO A 36 14.79 1.00 -6.52
N THR A 37 13.49 1.28 -6.65
CA THR A 37 12.89 2.53 -6.19
C THR A 37 12.93 2.65 -4.67
N LEU A 38 12.58 1.60 -3.94
CA LEU A 38 12.59 1.61 -2.48
C LEU A 38 14.01 1.68 -1.91
N LYS A 39 15.01 1.13 -2.60
CA LYS A 39 16.43 1.35 -2.25
C LYS A 39 16.81 2.82 -2.34
N VAL A 40 16.44 3.50 -3.44
CA VAL A 40 16.70 4.95 -3.59
C VAL A 40 15.98 5.75 -2.50
N ILE A 41 14.73 5.43 -2.20
CA ILE A 41 13.97 6.07 -1.12
C ILE A 41 14.66 5.85 0.23
N ASN A 42 15.06 4.63 0.55
CA ASN A 42 15.72 4.32 1.82
C ASN A 42 17.08 5.04 1.97
N MET A 43 17.86 5.12 0.88
CA MET A 43 19.10 5.91 0.86
C MET A 43 18.84 7.40 1.16
N GLN A 44 17.76 7.98 0.62
CA GLN A 44 17.38 9.38 0.92
C GLN A 44 16.95 9.58 2.39
N MET A 45 16.57 8.50 3.08
CA MET A 45 16.25 8.48 4.52
C MET A 45 17.45 8.05 5.40
N ASN A 46 18.67 8.06 4.88
CA ASN A 46 19.87 7.57 5.55
C ASN A 46 19.77 6.11 6.02
N GLU A 47 19.09 5.28 5.22
CA GLU A 47 18.87 3.84 5.46
C GLU A 47 18.13 3.52 6.77
N ALA A 48 17.33 4.46 7.28
CA ALA A 48 16.64 4.35 8.56
C ALA A 48 15.41 3.42 8.56
N ALA A 49 15.05 2.82 7.40
CA ALA A 49 13.91 1.92 7.32
C ALA A 49 14.32 0.47 7.02
N TYR A 50 13.67 -0.47 7.70
CA TYR A 50 13.63 -1.87 7.31
C TYR A 50 12.40 -2.12 6.45
N ILE A 51 12.60 -2.37 5.16
CA ILE A 51 11.52 -2.53 4.18
C ILE A 51 11.36 -4.00 3.83
N ILE A 52 10.15 -4.52 3.95
CA ILE A 52 9.79 -5.91 3.72
C ILE A 52 8.83 -5.97 2.53
N MET A 53 9.18 -6.74 1.52
CA MET A 53 8.40 -6.86 0.30
C MET A 53 7.97 -8.30 0.06
N PRO A 54 6.79 -8.72 0.52
CA PRO A 54 6.25 -10.05 0.24
C PRO A 54 5.76 -10.17 -1.21
N ASN A 55 5.69 -11.40 -1.69
CA ASN A 55 5.01 -11.74 -2.93
C ASN A 55 3.56 -12.12 -2.67
N ALA A 56 2.66 -11.62 -3.52
CA ALA A 56 1.31 -12.18 -3.63
C ALA A 56 1.35 -13.62 -4.16
N PRO A 57 0.39 -14.48 -3.80
CA PRO A 57 0.28 -15.82 -4.38
C PRO A 57 0.02 -15.77 -5.88
N LEU A 58 0.39 -16.86 -6.55
CA LEU A 58 0.05 -17.06 -7.97
C LEU A 58 -1.40 -17.51 -8.09
N VAL A 59 -2.14 -16.82 -8.93
CA VAL A 59 -3.51 -17.15 -9.31
C VAL A 59 -3.57 -17.11 -10.84
N ASN A 60 -3.76 -18.25 -11.49
CA ASN A 60 -3.74 -18.37 -12.97
C ASN A 60 -2.47 -17.73 -13.58
N ASP A 61 -1.30 -18.14 -13.09
CA ASP A 61 0.03 -17.69 -13.52
C ASP A 61 0.33 -16.19 -13.31
N LYS A 62 -0.53 -15.47 -12.58
CA LYS A 62 -0.30 -14.07 -12.19
C LYS A 62 -0.34 -13.91 -10.68
N ARG A 63 0.56 -13.12 -10.15
CA ARG A 63 0.51 -12.76 -8.73
C ARG A 63 -0.64 -11.79 -8.48
N SER A 64 -1.48 -12.10 -7.51
CA SER A 64 -2.65 -11.29 -7.18
C SER A 64 -2.92 -11.34 -5.68
N TRP A 65 -3.10 -10.17 -5.08
CA TRP A 65 -3.47 -10.06 -3.67
C TRP A 65 -4.90 -10.48 -3.43
N TYR A 66 -5.81 -10.08 -4.31
CA TYR A 66 -7.25 -10.42 -4.27
C TYR A 66 -7.83 -10.41 -5.69
N PRO A 67 -9.01 -10.98 -5.92
CA PRO A 67 -9.64 -10.96 -7.23
C PRO A 67 -9.84 -9.52 -7.75
N LEU A 68 -9.44 -9.28 -9.00
CA LEU A 68 -9.69 -7.98 -9.62
C LEU A 68 -11.19 -7.69 -9.70
N PRO A 69 -11.59 -6.42 -9.57
CA PRO A 69 -12.98 -6.05 -9.73
C PRO A 69 -13.48 -6.39 -11.14
N THR A 70 -14.72 -6.81 -11.22
CA THR A 70 -15.44 -7.08 -12.48
C THR A 70 -16.56 -6.05 -12.68
N LYS A 71 -17.26 -6.11 -13.78
CA LYS A 71 -18.43 -5.26 -14.04
C LYS A 71 -19.67 -6.13 -14.19
N ASP A 72 -20.78 -5.69 -13.63
CA ASP A 72 -22.09 -6.32 -13.85
C ASP A 72 -22.69 -5.94 -15.21
N GLU A 73 -23.89 -6.46 -15.49
CA GLU A 73 -24.67 -6.17 -16.72
C GLU A 73 -25.03 -4.68 -16.90
N ASN A 74 -25.03 -3.90 -15.83
CA ASN A 74 -25.26 -2.47 -15.83
C ASN A 74 -23.96 -1.65 -15.84
N ASN A 75 -22.80 -2.29 -16.10
CA ASN A 75 -21.47 -1.68 -16.09
C ASN A 75 -21.06 -1.13 -14.71
N GLN A 76 -21.69 -1.60 -13.62
CA GLN A 76 -21.31 -1.24 -12.26
C GLN A 76 -20.15 -2.12 -11.77
N LEU A 77 -19.20 -1.51 -11.07
CA LEU A 77 -18.04 -2.20 -10.53
C LEU A 77 -18.45 -3.15 -9.41
N LEU A 78 -18.11 -4.41 -9.56
CA LEU A 78 -18.25 -5.46 -8.55
C LEU A 78 -16.89 -5.75 -7.93
N GLU A 79 -16.74 -5.41 -6.67
CA GLU A 79 -15.52 -5.63 -5.89
C GLU A 79 -15.68 -6.84 -4.96
N ASP A 80 -14.66 -7.70 -4.88
CA ASP A 80 -14.66 -8.85 -3.98
C ASP A 80 -14.11 -8.47 -2.60
N TYR A 81 -15.01 -7.98 -1.74
CA TYR A 81 -14.67 -7.66 -0.35
C TYR A 81 -14.15 -8.87 0.43
N GLN A 82 -14.74 -10.06 0.22
CA GLN A 82 -14.32 -11.26 0.95
C GLN A 82 -12.90 -11.68 0.58
N GLY A 83 -12.56 -11.63 -0.72
CA GLY A 83 -11.21 -11.87 -1.21
C GLY A 83 -10.22 -10.84 -0.68
N LEU A 84 -10.62 -9.58 -0.64
CA LEU A 84 -9.81 -8.49 -0.07
C LEU A 84 -9.54 -8.71 1.43
N GLN A 85 -10.56 -9.05 2.23
CA GLN A 85 -10.41 -9.33 3.66
C GLN A 85 -9.57 -10.59 3.93
N ALA A 86 -9.71 -11.62 3.10
CA ALA A 86 -8.85 -12.80 3.20
C ALA A 86 -7.38 -12.45 2.99
N SER A 87 -7.09 -11.44 2.14
CA SER A 87 -5.74 -10.94 1.92
C SER A 87 -5.23 -10.13 3.12
N VAL A 88 -6.06 -9.26 3.68
CA VAL A 88 -5.72 -8.54 4.92
C VAL A 88 -5.35 -9.52 6.03
N HIS A 89 -6.17 -10.53 6.29
CA HIS A 89 -5.89 -11.54 7.31
C HIS A 89 -4.61 -12.34 7.02
N ALA A 90 -4.34 -12.65 5.74
CA ALA A 90 -3.11 -13.36 5.37
C ALA A 90 -1.86 -12.50 5.60
N ILE A 91 -1.92 -11.20 5.29
CA ILE A 91 -0.83 -10.26 5.59
C ILE A 91 -0.67 -10.06 7.10
N ASP A 92 -1.76 -9.95 7.85
CA ASP A 92 -1.68 -9.87 9.31
C ASP A 92 -0.96 -11.10 9.92
N ASN A 93 -1.28 -12.30 9.43
CA ASN A 93 -0.57 -13.53 9.86
C ASN A 93 0.90 -13.56 9.42
N PHE A 94 1.20 -13.00 8.24
CA PHE A 94 2.57 -12.83 7.78
C PHE A 94 3.35 -11.89 8.71
N ILE A 95 2.75 -10.76 9.10
CA ILE A 95 3.36 -9.79 10.04
C ILE A 95 3.64 -10.45 11.40
N ASP A 96 2.72 -11.24 11.93
CA ASP A 96 2.95 -12.01 13.18
C ASP A 96 4.19 -12.90 13.08
N GLY A 97 4.36 -13.56 11.92
CA GLY A 97 5.50 -14.44 11.67
C GLY A 97 6.86 -13.74 11.56
N LEU A 98 6.89 -12.42 11.34
CA LEU A 98 8.12 -11.64 11.22
C LEU A 98 8.79 -11.34 12.56
N ASN A 99 8.09 -11.54 13.69
CA ASN A 99 8.57 -11.23 15.05
C ASN A 99 9.16 -9.82 15.12
N LEU A 100 8.39 -8.83 14.67
CA LEU A 100 8.78 -7.43 14.70
C LEU A 100 8.70 -6.90 16.14
N ASP A 101 9.54 -5.92 16.46
CA ASP A 101 9.45 -5.24 17.75
C ASP A 101 8.14 -4.43 17.80
N VAL A 102 7.40 -4.57 18.90
CA VAL A 102 6.08 -3.91 19.10
C VAL A 102 6.19 -2.40 19.24
N ASP A 103 7.36 -1.88 19.57
CA ASP A 103 7.61 -0.44 19.72
C ASP A 103 8.01 0.23 18.39
N MET A 104 8.34 -0.54 17.35
CA MET A 104 8.67 0.00 16.04
C MET A 104 7.43 0.55 15.32
N LYS A 105 7.61 1.66 14.64
CA LYS A 105 6.56 2.25 13.80
C LYS A 105 6.35 1.39 12.55
N LEU A 106 5.13 0.95 12.32
CA LEU A 106 4.76 0.18 11.13
C LEU A 106 4.02 1.05 10.13
N ILE A 107 4.58 1.17 8.94
CA ILE A 107 3.93 1.75 7.76
C ILE A 107 3.66 0.65 6.74
N ILE A 108 2.53 0.70 6.10
CA ILE A 108 2.22 -0.13 4.94
C ILE A 108 2.17 0.72 3.69
N GLY A 109 2.50 0.14 2.56
CA GLY A 109 2.39 0.85 1.30
C GLY A 109 2.38 -0.10 0.10
N GLY A 110 2.13 0.46 -1.06
CA GLY A 110 2.13 -0.33 -2.27
C GLY A 110 1.81 0.46 -3.53
N PHE A 111 1.84 -0.25 -4.63
CA PHE A 111 1.55 0.27 -5.97
C PHE A 111 0.35 -0.44 -6.58
N SER A 112 -0.57 0.29 -7.21
CA SER A 112 -1.72 -0.24 -7.94
C SER A 112 -2.60 -1.15 -7.05
N GLN A 113 -2.76 -2.45 -7.34
CA GLN A 113 -3.48 -3.39 -6.49
C GLN A 113 -2.89 -3.46 -5.06
N GLY A 114 -1.56 -3.35 -4.93
CA GLY A 114 -0.90 -3.30 -3.63
C GLY A 114 -1.24 -2.03 -2.83
N ALA A 115 -1.42 -0.90 -3.51
CA ALA A 115 -1.89 0.34 -2.88
C ALA A 115 -3.34 0.21 -2.37
N ALA A 116 -4.21 -0.41 -3.14
CA ALA A 116 -5.59 -0.67 -2.73
C ALA A 116 -5.65 -1.63 -1.52
N LEU A 117 -4.80 -2.66 -1.49
CA LEU A 117 -4.65 -3.53 -0.30
C LEU A 117 -4.17 -2.74 0.91
N ALA A 118 -3.13 -1.89 0.76
CA ALA A 118 -2.60 -1.08 1.85
C ALA A 118 -3.68 -0.14 2.41
N LEU A 119 -4.45 0.55 1.57
CA LEU A 119 -5.58 1.36 2.02
C LEU A 119 -6.63 0.55 2.78
N SER A 120 -6.98 -0.66 2.30
CA SER A 120 -7.91 -1.54 3.02
C SER A 120 -7.37 -1.97 4.39
N MET A 121 -6.08 -2.29 4.49
CA MET A 121 -5.42 -2.66 5.74
C MET A 121 -5.45 -1.52 6.76
N SER A 122 -5.39 -0.26 6.34
CA SER A 122 -5.51 0.91 7.23
C SER A 122 -6.80 0.91 8.04
N PHE A 123 -7.85 0.25 7.56
CA PHE A 123 -9.15 0.15 8.21
C PHE A 123 -9.42 -1.17 8.93
N SER A 124 -8.72 -2.26 8.56
CA SER A 124 -9.12 -3.61 8.93
C SER A 124 -8.00 -4.51 9.44
N SER A 125 -6.75 -4.07 9.44
CA SER A 125 -5.65 -4.81 10.06
C SER A 125 -5.78 -4.80 11.58
N ARG A 126 -5.36 -5.92 12.22
CA ARG A 126 -5.26 -6.00 13.68
C ARG A 126 -3.96 -5.42 14.24
N HIS A 127 -3.00 -5.09 13.37
CA HIS A 127 -1.76 -4.43 13.75
C HIS A 127 -1.92 -2.92 13.85
N LYS A 128 -1.17 -2.30 14.77
CA LYS A 128 -1.11 -0.85 14.88
C LYS A 128 -0.28 -0.28 13.72
N ILE A 129 -0.97 0.15 12.66
CA ILE A 129 -0.37 0.81 11.52
C ILE A 129 -0.40 2.31 11.76
N CYS A 130 0.74 3.00 11.63
CA CYS A 130 0.83 4.43 11.85
C CYS A 130 0.77 5.26 10.57
N GLY A 131 0.94 4.63 9.39
CA GLY A 131 0.84 5.32 8.12
C GLY A 131 0.61 4.39 6.93
N CYS A 132 0.06 4.94 5.85
CA CYS A 132 -0.21 4.24 4.60
C CYS A 132 0.28 5.05 3.40
N ALA A 133 1.08 4.42 2.52
CA ALA A 133 1.53 4.98 1.25
C ALA A 133 0.86 4.28 0.06
N ALA A 134 -0.05 4.96 -0.63
CA ALA A 134 -0.83 4.39 -1.73
C ALA A 134 -0.46 5.06 -3.07
N LEU A 135 0.28 4.35 -3.92
CA LEU A 135 0.73 4.86 -5.22
C LEU A 135 -0.10 4.27 -6.36
N SER A 136 -0.65 5.14 -7.22
CA SER A 136 -1.46 4.75 -8.39
C SER A 136 -2.55 3.72 -8.07
N GLY A 137 -3.20 3.88 -6.91
CA GLY A 137 -4.25 2.99 -6.42
C GLY A 137 -5.56 3.73 -6.17
N TYR A 138 -6.51 3.03 -5.59
CA TYR A 138 -7.81 3.56 -5.18
C TYR A 138 -8.28 2.88 -3.89
N MET A 139 -9.27 3.46 -3.20
CA MET A 139 -9.89 2.86 -2.02
C MET A 139 -10.93 1.81 -2.42
N PRO A 140 -10.62 0.51 -2.28
CA PRO A 140 -11.57 -0.53 -2.63
C PRO A 140 -12.69 -0.65 -1.59
N CYS A 141 -13.88 -1.04 -1.99
CA CYS A 141 -15.01 -1.29 -1.10
C CYS A 141 -15.30 -0.13 -0.11
N ALA A 142 -15.09 1.13 -0.50
CA ALA A 142 -15.11 2.30 0.37
C ALA A 142 -16.36 2.37 1.29
N LYS A 143 -17.54 1.99 0.77
CA LYS A 143 -18.81 2.00 1.54
C LYS A 143 -18.78 1.15 2.81
N ILE A 144 -18.00 0.08 2.82
CA ILE A 144 -17.91 -0.82 3.97
C ILE A 144 -17.18 -0.14 5.13
N TYR A 145 -16.25 0.75 4.80
CA TYR A 145 -15.41 1.46 5.77
C TYR A 145 -15.99 2.80 6.26
N GLU A 146 -17.21 3.16 5.87
CA GLU A 146 -17.82 4.45 6.26
C GLU A 146 -17.85 4.71 7.76
N LYS A 147 -17.98 3.67 8.59
CA LYS A 147 -18.06 3.77 10.05
C LYS A 147 -16.72 3.55 10.76
N HIS A 148 -15.64 3.24 10.02
CA HIS A 148 -14.33 3.01 10.62
C HIS A 148 -13.62 4.36 10.86
N ASP A 149 -12.92 4.42 11.98
CA ASP A 149 -12.13 5.60 12.38
C ASP A 149 -10.64 5.34 12.09
N ILE A 150 -10.03 6.23 11.33
CA ILE A 150 -8.59 6.28 11.08
C ILE A 150 -8.05 7.72 11.27
N SER A 151 -8.69 8.50 12.13
CA SER A 151 -8.39 9.93 12.32
C SER A 151 -6.93 10.24 12.65
N VAL A 152 -6.22 9.28 13.23
CA VAL A 152 -4.78 9.40 13.55
C VAL A 152 -3.84 8.82 12.48
N MET A 153 -4.38 8.28 11.39
CA MET A 153 -3.60 7.66 10.33
C MET A 153 -2.98 8.71 9.41
N ASP A 154 -1.69 8.61 9.20
CA ASP A 154 -0.98 9.40 8.19
C ASP A 154 -1.10 8.71 6.82
N ILE A 155 -1.54 9.42 5.80
CA ILE A 155 -1.71 8.87 4.45
C ILE A 155 -0.89 9.67 3.43
N PHE A 156 -0.14 8.97 2.61
CA PHE A 156 0.46 9.49 1.39
C PHE A 156 -0.21 8.86 0.18
N MET A 157 -0.69 9.67 -0.75
CA MET A 157 -1.25 9.18 -2.01
C MET A 157 -0.56 9.82 -3.20
N SER A 158 -0.30 9.02 -4.25
CA SER A 158 0.12 9.58 -5.53
C SER A 158 -0.66 9.01 -6.70
N HIS A 159 -0.84 9.84 -7.74
CA HIS A 159 -1.52 9.41 -8.96
C HIS A 159 -1.14 10.26 -10.17
N GLY A 160 -1.05 9.63 -11.36
CA GLY A 160 -0.85 10.32 -12.62
C GLY A 160 -2.17 10.75 -13.25
N TYR A 161 -2.23 11.97 -13.79
CA TYR A 161 -3.43 12.46 -14.52
C TYR A 161 -3.71 11.65 -15.79
N GLU A 162 -2.69 10.98 -16.35
CA GLU A 162 -2.75 10.20 -17.59
C GLU A 162 -2.84 8.69 -17.33
N ASP A 163 -3.13 8.27 -16.07
CA ASP A 163 -3.27 6.86 -15.72
C ASP A 163 -4.51 6.25 -16.40
N LYS A 164 -4.25 5.24 -17.26
CA LYS A 164 -5.28 4.52 -18.00
C LYS A 164 -5.63 3.17 -17.41
N ALA A 165 -4.87 2.70 -16.43
CA ALA A 165 -5.16 1.44 -15.73
C ALA A 165 -6.12 1.67 -14.57
N ILE A 166 -5.90 2.75 -13.80
CA ILE A 166 -6.80 3.25 -12.76
C ILE A 166 -7.01 4.73 -13.06
N GLU A 167 -8.20 5.08 -13.53
CA GLU A 167 -8.51 6.45 -13.95
C GLU A 167 -8.38 7.43 -12.77
N TYR A 168 -7.95 8.66 -13.07
CA TYR A 168 -7.76 9.71 -12.06
C TYR A 168 -9.03 10.01 -11.25
N ASP A 169 -10.23 9.80 -11.83
CA ASP A 169 -11.51 9.90 -11.13
C ASP A 169 -11.63 8.90 -9.95
N ALA A 170 -11.10 7.69 -10.09
CA ALA A 170 -11.07 6.71 -9.00
C ALA A 170 -10.16 7.18 -7.85
N PHE A 171 -9.01 7.79 -8.15
CA PHE A 171 -8.17 8.45 -7.16
C PHE A 171 -8.89 9.59 -6.45
N GLN A 172 -9.55 10.49 -7.19
CA GLN A 172 -10.28 11.62 -6.62
C GLN A 172 -11.40 11.17 -5.67
N LYS A 173 -12.17 10.14 -6.05
CA LYS A 173 -13.20 9.54 -5.19
C LYS A 173 -12.60 8.95 -3.92
N SER A 174 -11.46 8.28 -4.04
CA SER A 174 -10.73 7.71 -2.90
C SER A 174 -10.21 8.80 -1.97
N LEU A 175 -9.59 9.84 -2.51
CA LEU A 175 -9.09 10.98 -1.74
C LEU A 175 -10.22 11.65 -0.97
N LYS A 176 -11.34 11.97 -1.63
CA LYS A 176 -12.52 12.57 -0.99
C LYS A 176 -13.09 11.68 0.13
N PHE A 177 -13.09 10.36 -0.05
CA PHE A 177 -13.51 9.43 1.01
C PHE A 177 -12.56 9.49 2.22
N LEU A 178 -11.25 9.50 1.98
CA LEU A 178 -10.23 9.50 3.03
C LEU A 178 -10.14 10.85 3.77
N GLU A 179 -10.35 11.98 3.09
CA GLU A 179 -10.42 13.32 3.68
C GLU A 179 -11.56 13.45 4.71
N ASN A 180 -12.59 12.62 4.63
CA ASN A 180 -13.63 12.53 5.66
C ASN A 180 -13.22 11.64 6.84
N LYS A 181 -12.03 11.02 6.81
CA LYS A 181 -11.55 10.05 7.79
C LYS A 181 -10.32 10.51 8.56
N THR A 182 -9.46 11.29 7.94
CA THR A 182 -8.26 11.87 8.56
C THR A 182 -7.89 13.18 7.89
N ASP A 183 -7.35 14.12 8.67
CA ASP A 183 -6.78 15.38 8.18
C ASP A 183 -5.31 15.21 7.74
N ASN A 184 -4.71 14.03 7.98
CA ASN A 184 -3.28 13.78 7.77
C ASN A 184 -3.01 13.15 6.40
N ILE A 185 -3.46 13.80 5.31
CA ILE A 185 -3.25 13.31 3.94
C ILE A 185 -2.31 14.23 3.17
N ILE A 186 -1.29 13.64 2.57
CA ILE A 186 -0.38 14.32 1.62
C ILE A 186 -0.55 13.65 0.25
N THR A 187 -0.66 14.46 -0.79
CA THR A 187 -0.80 13.99 -2.17
C THR A 187 0.35 14.45 -3.05
N SER A 188 0.79 13.60 -3.98
CA SER A 188 1.77 13.90 -5.03
C SER A 188 1.19 13.45 -6.37
N VAL A 189 0.73 14.39 -7.18
CA VAL A 189 0.05 14.13 -8.46
C VAL A 189 0.73 14.87 -9.60
N GLY A 190 0.57 14.39 -10.84
CA GLY A 190 1.21 15.03 -11.98
C GLY A 190 0.91 14.40 -13.34
N ASN A 191 1.55 14.92 -14.40
CA ASN A 191 1.37 14.43 -15.77
C ASN A 191 2.24 13.17 -16.00
N PHE A 192 1.74 12.03 -15.57
CA PHE A 192 2.31 10.71 -15.80
C PHE A 192 1.19 9.65 -15.85
N GLY A 193 1.49 8.49 -16.41
CA GLY A 193 0.54 7.38 -16.53
C GLY A 193 0.52 6.48 -15.28
N HIS A 194 0.27 5.17 -15.49
CA HIS A 194 0.28 4.16 -14.40
C HIS A 194 1.70 3.82 -13.95
N THR A 195 2.36 4.77 -13.30
CA THR A 195 3.76 4.70 -12.85
C THR A 195 3.99 5.74 -11.74
N ILE A 196 5.26 5.95 -11.39
CA ILE A 196 5.70 7.08 -10.55
C ILE A 196 6.82 7.83 -11.27
N ASN A 197 6.98 9.11 -10.96
CA ASN A 197 8.07 9.94 -11.44
C ASN A 197 9.03 10.31 -10.30
N GLN A 198 10.12 11.02 -10.62
CA GLN A 198 11.12 11.42 -9.62
C GLN A 198 10.55 12.32 -8.51
N GLN A 199 9.55 13.14 -8.82
CA GLN A 199 8.89 13.98 -7.81
C GLN A 199 8.19 13.11 -6.76
N VAL A 200 7.42 12.10 -7.19
CA VAL A 200 6.76 11.16 -6.27
C VAL A 200 7.78 10.41 -5.41
N VAL A 201 8.93 10.01 -5.96
CA VAL A 201 10.01 9.35 -5.21
C VAL A 201 10.53 10.27 -4.10
N ASN A 202 10.81 11.54 -4.43
CA ASN A 202 11.33 12.51 -3.46
C ASN A 202 10.28 12.85 -2.38
N ASP A 203 9.02 13.05 -2.77
CA ASP A 203 7.92 13.36 -1.85
C ASP A 203 7.67 12.20 -0.87
N LEU A 204 7.69 10.96 -1.38
CA LEU A 204 7.51 9.75 -0.57
C LEU A 204 8.68 9.55 0.41
N ALA A 205 9.93 9.77 -0.03
CA ALA A 205 11.10 9.70 0.86
C ALA A 205 11.01 10.75 1.97
N SER A 206 10.62 11.99 1.63
CA SER A 206 10.39 13.05 2.62
C SER A 206 9.28 12.69 3.60
N TRP A 207 8.17 12.13 3.09
CA TRP A 207 7.03 11.71 3.91
C TRP A 207 7.43 10.58 4.89
N PHE A 208 8.15 9.57 4.45
CA PHE A 208 8.68 8.52 5.34
C PHE A 208 9.66 9.09 6.37
N GLY A 209 10.60 9.96 5.94
CA GLY A 209 11.62 10.56 6.80
C GLY A 209 11.03 11.37 7.98
N GLN A 210 9.88 12.01 7.79
CA GLN A 210 9.17 12.73 8.87
C GLN A 210 8.61 11.80 9.95
N ARG A 211 8.54 10.49 9.71
CA ARG A 211 7.95 9.48 10.62
C ARG A 211 8.99 8.66 11.37
N ILE A 212 10.25 8.85 11.05
CA ILE A 212 11.39 8.23 11.76
C ILE A 212 11.55 8.81 13.18
N LYS A 213 11.11 10.05 13.42
CA LYS A 213 11.30 10.76 14.70
C LYS A 213 10.19 10.50 15.70
#